data_e72c07d75109db39098d34ffddc1a45a
#
_entry.id   e72c07d75109db39098d34ffddc1a45a
#
_cell.length_a   1.000
_cell.length_b   1.000
_cell.length_c   1.000
_cell.angle_alpha   90.00
_cell.angle_beta   90.00
_cell.angle_gamma   90.00
#
_symmetry.space_group_name_H-M   'P 1'
#
loop_
_entity.id
_entity.type
_entity.pdbx_description
1 polymer ?
#
loop_
_entity_poly.entity_id
_entity_poly.type
_entity_poly.pdbx_seq_one_letter_code
_entity_poly.pdbx_strand_id
1 'polypeptide(L)'
;MPFLDWVNKSQAKSTPREVPYHLLKCESTYGCAASAAENLIIQGDNLLALKALLPFYAGQVKCIFIDPPYNTKSAFEHYDDNLEHSQWLSMIYPRLLLLRELLAENGSIWVSIDDNEAHYLKVVMDEVFGRSNFVTTVVWEKTTSARNDAKLFSADQDYILVYAKNQTQFTLNRLERTESSNKAYKNPDNDPRGPWREIDYKCAKTADERPNLYYPITHPVTGEEVWPRRSRVWAYGQPEHQRHLQEGLLWWGKTGNYTLPKLKKFHTDAPAGLVPRTLWFAADVDQTRTAKKEMKDLFWDDPFTTPKPERLLQRVIHLATNPGDLILDSFLGSGTTIASAHKMGRRFIGIEMGEHAKTHCVPRMEKVVAGEQGGISQAVNWQGGGGFSFYTLGGPAFDEDGRLNTAVKFATLAAYIWHVETGIPGQQPFNSPLLGIHDGVAYFLLYNGILGDRRPSSGNVLTSAVLTHLRGLCPDDLPFIVYGETSRIGPARLAAENIRFKQIPYDVSMR
;
A
#
# COMPACT_ATOMS: atom_id res chain seq x y z
N MET A 1 4.21 20.14 -16.05
CA MET A 1 4.72 18.79 -15.76
C MET A 1 4.78 18.03 -17.08
N PRO A 2 5.84 17.30 -17.40
CA PRO A 2 5.85 16.44 -18.59
C PRO A 2 4.75 15.38 -18.45
N PHE A 3 4.08 15.06 -19.53
CA PHE A 3 3.08 14.00 -19.60
C PHE A 3 3.36 13.10 -20.80
N LEU A 4 2.95 11.86 -20.70
CA LEU A 4 3.02 10.90 -21.78
C LEU A 4 1.67 10.89 -22.51
N ASP A 5 1.71 10.90 -23.84
CA ASP A 5 0.51 10.73 -24.66
C ASP A 5 0.63 9.45 -25.50
N TRP A 6 -0.52 8.76 -25.69
CA TRP A 6 -0.63 7.53 -26.48
C TRP A 6 -2.03 7.37 -27.07
N VAL A 7 -2.15 6.46 -28.04
CA VAL A 7 -3.46 6.13 -28.66
C VAL A 7 -4.43 5.63 -27.60
N ASN A 8 -5.64 6.20 -27.55
CA ASN A 8 -6.72 5.89 -26.61
C ASN A 8 -6.48 6.34 -25.15
N LYS A 9 -5.52 7.23 -24.88
CA LYS A 9 -5.31 7.76 -23.51
C LYS A 9 -6.59 8.39 -22.91
N SER A 10 -7.33 9.16 -23.71
CA SER A 10 -8.55 9.81 -23.26
C SER A 10 -9.60 8.77 -22.79
N GLN A 11 -9.73 7.66 -23.52
CA GLN A 11 -10.58 6.55 -23.13
C GLN A 11 -10.06 5.88 -21.85
N ALA A 12 -8.76 5.57 -21.76
CA ALA A 12 -8.17 5.00 -20.56
C ALA A 12 -8.42 5.87 -19.32
N LYS A 13 -8.46 7.19 -19.48
CA LYS A 13 -8.75 8.14 -18.41
C LYS A 13 -10.22 8.15 -17.98
N SER A 14 -11.16 7.95 -18.90
CA SER A 14 -12.60 7.88 -18.60
C SER A 14 -13.04 6.49 -18.11
N THR A 15 -12.34 5.44 -18.48
CA THR A 15 -12.66 4.04 -18.18
C THR A 15 -13.05 3.79 -16.71
N PRO A 16 -12.38 4.30 -15.67
CA PRO A 16 -12.81 4.04 -14.28
C PRO A 16 -14.22 4.54 -13.96
N ARG A 17 -14.71 5.54 -14.68
CA ARG A 17 -16.08 6.07 -14.53
C ARG A 17 -17.10 5.25 -15.31
N GLU A 18 -16.70 4.70 -16.45
CA GLU A 18 -17.54 3.96 -17.39
C GLU A 18 -17.70 2.49 -17.02
N VAL A 19 -16.71 1.94 -16.33
CA VAL A 19 -16.72 0.54 -15.87
C VAL A 19 -17.90 0.29 -14.94
N PRO A 20 -18.74 -0.75 -15.23
CA PRO A 20 -19.90 -1.07 -14.40
C PRO A 20 -19.48 -1.52 -13.00
N TYR A 21 -20.29 -1.18 -12.01
CA TYR A 21 -20.12 -1.66 -10.65
C TYR A 21 -20.59 -3.10 -10.54
N HIS A 22 -19.66 -4.01 -10.26
CA HIS A 22 -19.94 -5.43 -10.08
C HIS A 22 -20.14 -5.78 -8.60
N LEU A 23 -21.01 -6.77 -8.36
CA LEU A 23 -21.19 -7.36 -7.03
C LEU A 23 -20.04 -8.30 -6.73
N LEU A 24 -19.63 -8.38 -5.47
CA LEU A 24 -18.72 -9.42 -4.98
C LEU A 24 -19.58 -10.57 -4.42
N LYS A 25 -19.36 -11.78 -4.92
CA LYS A 25 -20.03 -13.00 -4.47
C LYS A 25 -19.04 -13.84 -3.65
N CYS A 26 -19.33 -14.02 -2.35
CA CYS A 26 -18.56 -14.92 -1.50
C CYS A 26 -18.88 -16.36 -1.90
N GLU A 27 -17.86 -17.11 -2.30
CA GLU A 27 -17.97 -18.53 -2.68
C GLU A 27 -17.63 -19.43 -1.50
N SER A 28 -16.61 -19.09 -0.73
CA SER A 28 -16.15 -19.90 0.39
C SER A 28 -15.38 -19.08 1.43
N THR A 29 -15.32 -19.62 2.64
CA THR A 29 -14.62 -19.02 3.79
C THR A 29 -13.74 -20.09 4.42
N TYR A 30 -12.51 -19.74 4.75
CA TYR A 30 -11.48 -20.63 5.28
C TYR A 30 -10.95 -20.14 6.60
N GLY A 31 -10.70 -21.04 7.54
CA GLY A 31 -10.15 -20.74 8.86
C GLY A 31 -11.15 -20.04 9.80
N CYS A 32 -10.67 -19.10 10.61
CA CYS A 32 -11.48 -18.37 11.59
C CYS A 32 -12.38 -17.34 10.90
N ALA A 33 -13.70 -17.40 11.12
CA ALA A 33 -14.69 -16.56 10.46
C ALA A 33 -14.47 -15.05 10.71
N ALA A 34 -14.07 -14.64 11.90
CA ALA A 34 -13.82 -13.24 12.22
C ALA A 34 -12.65 -12.68 11.40
N SER A 35 -11.54 -13.41 11.31
CA SER A 35 -10.38 -13.03 10.50
C SER A 35 -10.68 -13.15 8.99
N ALA A 36 -11.51 -14.12 8.60
CA ALA A 36 -11.87 -14.34 7.21
C ALA A 36 -12.71 -13.20 6.61
N ALA A 37 -13.47 -12.47 7.43
CA ALA A 37 -14.23 -11.31 6.99
C ALA A 37 -13.33 -10.12 6.60
N GLU A 38 -12.09 -10.09 7.05
CA GLU A 38 -11.14 -8.99 6.83
C GLU A 38 -10.11 -9.28 5.73
N ASN A 39 -10.03 -10.52 5.25
CA ASN A 39 -9.04 -11.00 4.30
C ASN A 39 -9.72 -11.59 3.07
N LEU A 40 -9.48 -11.00 1.91
CA LEU A 40 -10.19 -11.33 0.69
C LEU A 40 -9.25 -11.82 -0.41
N ILE A 41 -9.64 -12.90 -1.09
CA ILE A 41 -9.12 -13.27 -2.41
C ILE A 41 -10.28 -13.14 -3.38
N ILE A 42 -10.10 -12.37 -4.46
CA ILE A 42 -11.14 -12.10 -5.46
C ILE A 42 -10.66 -12.62 -6.80
N GLN A 43 -11.40 -13.58 -7.39
CA GLN A 43 -11.15 -14.02 -8.76
C GLN A 43 -11.96 -13.15 -9.74
N GLY A 44 -11.27 -12.54 -10.70
CA GLY A 44 -11.86 -11.73 -11.75
C GLY A 44 -10.96 -10.64 -12.29
N ASP A 45 -11.41 -9.93 -13.31
CA ASP A 45 -10.72 -8.76 -13.85
C ASP A 45 -10.52 -7.71 -12.74
N ASN A 46 -9.27 -7.29 -12.55
CA ASN A 46 -8.93 -6.40 -11.46
C ASN A 46 -9.49 -4.98 -11.62
N LEU A 47 -9.79 -4.52 -12.84
CA LEU A 47 -10.43 -3.22 -13.04
C LEU A 47 -11.86 -3.22 -12.47
N LEU A 48 -12.61 -4.31 -12.73
CA LEU A 48 -13.97 -4.52 -12.20
C LEU A 48 -13.94 -4.72 -10.67
N ALA A 49 -13.01 -5.54 -10.20
CA ALA A 49 -12.86 -5.83 -8.77
C ALA A 49 -12.46 -4.59 -7.97
N LEU A 50 -11.48 -3.78 -8.46
CA LEU A 50 -11.09 -2.53 -7.83
C LEU A 50 -12.25 -1.54 -7.73
N LYS A 51 -13.07 -1.44 -8.80
CA LYS A 51 -14.29 -0.62 -8.77
C LYS A 51 -15.28 -1.12 -7.72
N ALA A 52 -15.48 -2.44 -7.62
CA ALA A 52 -16.36 -3.07 -6.64
C ALA A 52 -15.92 -2.87 -5.19
N LEU A 53 -14.63 -2.68 -4.96
CA LEU A 53 -14.05 -2.44 -3.62
C LEU A 53 -14.20 -1.01 -3.13
N LEU A 54 -14.31 -0.01 -4.00
CA LEU A 54 -14.33 1.41 -3.62
C LEU A 54 -15.36 1.74 -2.53
N PRO A 55 -16.63 1.28 -2.63
CA PRO A 55 -17.64 1.61 -1.61
C PRO A 55 -17.30 1.15 -0.20
N PHE A 56 -16.39 0.18 -0.06
CA PHE A 56 -16.03 -0.44 1.22
C PHE A 56 -14.63 -0.05 1.70
N TYR A 57 -13.70 0.21 0.77
CA TYR A 57 -12.27 0.31 1.08
C TYR A 57 -11.59 1.59 0.58
N ALA A 58 -12.31 2.56 0.00
CA ALA A 58 -11.73 3.83 -0.42
C ALA A 58 -10.98 4.49 0.76
N GLY A 59 -9.73 4.91 0.51
CA GLY A 59 -8.91 5.58 1.52
C GLY A 59 -8.44 4.72 2.70
N GLN A 60 -8.55 3.37 2.63
CA GLN A 60 -8.20 2.49 3.75
C GLN A 60 -6.94 1.65 3.53
N VAL A 61 -6.51 1.43 2.29
CA VAL A 61 -5.36 0.59 1.98
C VAL A 61 -4.06 1.28 2.37
N LYS A 62 -3.29 0.67 3.25
CA LYS A 62 -2.03 1.23 3.74
C LYS A 62 -0.86 0.98 2.79
N CYS A 63 -0.81 -0.19 2.18
CA CYS A 63 0.21 -0.56 1.21
C CYS A 63 -0.42 -1.30 0.04
N ILE A 64 -0.10 -0.85 -1.17
CA ILE A 64 -0.37 -1.57 -2.41
C ILE A 64 0.97 -2.08 -2.93
N PHE A 65 1.06 -3.38 -3.19
CA PHE A 65 2.13 -3.97 -3.98
C PHE A 65 1.52 -4.62 -5.20
N ILE A 66 2.01 -4.29 -6.38
CA ILE A 66 1.58 -4.91 -7.64
C ILE A 66 2.78 -5.30 -8.50
N ASP A 67 2.60 -6.41 -9.22
CA ASP A 67 3.53 -6.99 -10.16
C ASP A 67 2.83 -7.17 -11.53
N PRO A 68 2.52 -6.06 -12.26
CA PRO A 68 1.81 -6.15 -13.53
C PRO A 68 2.64 -6.85 -14.59
N PRO A 69 2.05 -7.34 -15.71
CA PRO A 69 2.82 -7.87 -16.84
C PRO A 69 3.90 -6.89 -17.31
N TYR A 70 5.13 -7.37 -17.52
CA TYR A 70 6.28 -6.54 -17.84
C TYR A 70 6.40 -6.18 -19.33
N ASN A 71 5.50 -6.74 -20.16
CA ASN A 71 5.50 -6.55 -21.63
C ASN A 71 6.80 -7.01 -22.31
N THR A 72 7.35 -8.13 -21.83
CA THR A 72 8.66 -8.67 -22.28
C THR A 72 8.60 -9.36 -23.63
N LYS A 73 7.41 -9.45 -24.26
CA LYS A 73 7.15 -10.20 -25.51
C LYS A 73 7.42 -11.71 -25.38
N SER A 74 7.46 -12.20 -24.15
CA SER A 74 7.58 -13.62 -23.85
C SER A 74 6.19 -14.26 -23.77
N ALA A 75 6.03 -15.45 -24.33
CA ALA A 75 4.79 -16.22 -24.16
C ALA A 75 4.77 -16.79 -22.75
N PHE A 76 4.00 -16.21 -21.87
CA PHE A 76 3.69 -16.76 -20.55
C PHE A 76 2.34 -17.48 -20.59
N GLU A 77 2.24 -18.61 -19.91
CA GLU A 77 1.07 -19.50 -19.94
C GLU A 77 -0.18 -18.85 -19.32
N HIS A 78 0.00 -17.83 -18.46
CA HIS A 78 -1.07 -17.22 -17.67
C HIS A 78 -1.36 -15.74 -17.97
N TYR A 79 -0.48 -15.05 -18.76
CA TYR A 79 -0.61 -13.62 -19.03
C TYR A 79 -0.21 -13.27 -20.47
N ASP A 80 -0.94 -12.32 -21.08
CA ASP A 80 -0.52 -11.72 -22.33
C ASP A 80 0.56 -10.68 -22.07
N ASP A 81 1.82 -11.07 -22.20
CA ASP A 81 3.01 -10.23 -22.00
C ASP A 81 3.54 -9.68 -23.34
N ASN A 82 2.71 -9.64 -24.37
CA ASN A 82 3.05 -9.18 -25.71
C ASN A 82 2.02 -8.13 -26.20
N LEU A 83 1.66 -7.21 -25.31
CA LEU A 83 0.80 -6.10 -25.69
C LEU A 83 1.57 -5.06 -26.50
N GLU A 84 0.88 -4.42 -27.44
CA GLU A 84 1.41 -3.19 -28.01
C GLU A 84 1.52 -2.15 -26.89
N HIS A 85 2.58 -1.35 -26.89
CA HIS A 85 2.92 -0.43 -25.81
C HIS A 85 1.76 0.50 -25.42
N SER A 86 1.00 1.03 -26.39
CA SER A 86 -0.17 1.87 -26.11
C SER A 86 -1.32 1.11 -25.45
N GLN A 87 -1.46 -0.19 -25.74
CA GLN A 87 -2.45 -1.06 -25.09
C GLN A 87 -2.05 -1.35 -23.66
N TRP A 88 -0.75 -1.61 -23.41
CA TRP A 88 -0.24 -1.79 -22.04
C TRP A 88 -0.49 -0.54 -21.18
N LEU A 89 -0.19 0.65 -21.71
CA LEU A 89 -0.48 1.91 -21.02
C LEU A 89 -1.98 2.11 -20.77
N SER A 90 -2.83 1.76 -21.73
CA SER A 90 -4.28 1.82 -21.60
C SER A 90 -4.85 0.82 -20.60
N MET A 91 -4.16 -0.31 -20.41
CA MET A 91 -4.52 -1.32 -19.41
C MET A 91 -4.14 -0.86 -17.99
N ILE A 92 -2.94 -0.34 -17.78
CA ILE A 92 -2.47 -0.01 -16.43
C ILE A 92 -3.03 1.32 -15.88
N TYR A 93 -3.24 2.32 -16.74
CA TYR A 93 -3.64 3.67 -16.33
C TYR A 93 -4.95 3.72 -15.52
N PRO A 94 -6.07 3.13 -15.95
CA PRO A 94 -7.33 3.14 -15.20
C PRO A 94 -7.21 2.40 -13.86
N ARG A 95 -6.39 1.36 -13.80
CA ARG A 95 -6.13 0.60 -12.56
C ARG A 95 -5.37 1.44 -11.54
N LEU A 96 -4.36 2.20 -11.98
CA LEU A 96 -3.62 3.13 -11.11
C LEU A 96 -4.53 4.22 -10.54
N LEU A 97 -5.50 4.72 -11.29
CA LEU A 97 -6.49 5.68 -10.78
C LEU A 97 -7.31 5.09 -9.64
N LEU A 98 -7.87 3.89 -9.82
CA LEU A 98 -8.66 3.21 -8.77
C LEU A 98 -7.79 2.83 -7.55
N LEU A 99 -6.57 2.36 -7.78
CA LEU A 99 -5.62 2.05 -6.72
C LEU A 99 -5.29 3.29 -5.87
N ARG A 100 -5.15 4.45 -6.52
CA ARG A 100 -4.95 5.72 -5.79
C ARG A 100 -6.14 6.09 -4.93
N GLU A 101 -7.37 5.85 -5.38
CA GLU A 101 -8.58 6.10 -4.58
C GLU A 101 -8.66 5.17 -3.36
N LEU A 102 -8.25 3.91 -3.50
CA LEU A 102 -8.23 2.94 -2.40
C LEU A 102 -7.15 3.23 -1.35
N LEU A 103 -6.04 3.89 -1.72
CA LEU A 103 -4.96 4.22 -0.80
C LEU A 103 -5.40 5.18 0.31
N ALA A 104 -4.98 4.89 1.55
CA ALA A 104 -5.04 5.82 2.67
C ALA A 104 -4.12 7.04 2.43
N GLU A 105 -4.43 8.18 3.03
CA GLU A 105 -3.63 9.40 2.87
C GLU A 105 -2.16 9.21 3.26
N ASN A 106 -1.88 8.39 4.26
CA ASN A 106 -0.54 8.00 4.68
C ASN A 106 -0.07 6.66 4.08
N GLY A 107 -0.74 6.18 3.02
CA GLY A 107 -0.44 4.94 2.33
C GLY A 107 0.56 5.10 1.20
N SER A 108 1.04 3.97 0.67
CA SER A 108 1.99 3.91 -0.45
C SER A 108 1.71 2.78 -1.43
N ILE A 109 2.10 2.99 -2.67
CA ILE A 109 2.07 1.99 -3.74
C ILE A 109 3.50 1.65 -4.18
N TRP A 110 3.74 0.36 -4.39
CA TRP A 110 5.00 -0.26 -4.77
C TRP A 110 4.74 -1.08 -6.03
N VAL A 111 5.34 -0.69 -7.15
CA VAL A 111 5.10 -1.35 -8.44
C VAL A 111 6.40 -1.97 -8.93
N SER A 112 6.41 -3.30 -9.02
CA SER A 112 7.52 -4.06 -9.58
C SER A 112 7.44 -4.03 -11.11
N ILE A 113 8.56 -3.76 -11.77
CA ILE A 113 8.64 -3.62 -13.24
C ILE A 113 10.09 -3.75 -13.71
N ASP A 114 10.31 -4.10 -14.97
CA ASP A 114 11.64 -4.11 -15.58
C ASP A 114 11.86 -2.94 -16.58
N ASP A 115 13.00 -2.97 -17.28
CA ASP A 115 13.39 -1.92 -18.22
C ASP A 115 12.44 -1.74 -19.41
N ASN A 116 11.58 -2.74 -19.73
CA ASN A 116 10.68 -2.62 -20.88
C ASN A 116 9.66 -1.49 -20.67
N GLU A 117 9.08 -1.36 -19.49
CA GLU A 117 8.01 -0.39 -19.22
C GLU A 117 8.31 0.58 -18.06
N ALA A 118 9.39 0.39 -17.30
CA ALA A 118 9.69 1.17 -16.08
C ALA A 118 9.70 2.68 -16.32
N HIS A 119 10.30 3.13 -17.40
CA HIS A 119 10.47 4.56 -17.66
C HIS A 119 9.15 5.24 -18.04
N TYR A 120 8.32 4.57 -18.81
CA TYR A 120 6.99 5.05 -19.19
C TYR A 120 6.03 5.00 -18.00
N LEU A 121 6.04 3.89 -17.26
CA LEU A 121 5.26 3.74 -16.04
C LEU A 121 5.59 4.84 -15.02
N LYS A 122 6.87 5.22 -14.88
CA LYS A 122 7.29 6.31 -14.02
C LYS A 122 6.61 7.64 -14.39
N VAL A 123 6.52 7.95 -15.67
CA VAL A 123 5.85 9.19 -16.16
C VAL A 123 4.34 9.12 -15.91
N VAL A 124 3.73 7.97 -16.15
CA VAL A 124 2.29 7.75 -15.89
C VAL A 124 1.99 7.87 -14.40
N MET A 125 2.82 7.30 -13.54
CA MET A 125 2.65 7.41 -12.08
C MET A 125 2.87 8.84 -11.58
N ASP A 126 3.78 9.62 -12.20
CA ASP A 126 3.92 11.06 -11.92
C ASP A 126 2.62 11.82 -12.25
N GLU A 127 1.90 11.43 -13.30
CA GLU A 127 0.61 12.02 -13.68
C GLU A 127 -0.50 11.63 -12.70
N VAL A 128 -0.60 10.35 -12.35
CA VAL A 128 -1.67 9.80 -11.51
C VAL A 128 -1.49 10.19 -10.04
N PHE A 129 -0.31 9.97 -9.46
CA PHE A 129 -0.05 10.19 -8.03
C PHE A 129 0.48 11.58 -7.72
N GLY A 130 1.01 12.28 -8.73
CA GLY A 130 1.73 13.54 -8.57
C GLY A 130 3.23 13.32 -8.33
N ARG A 131 4.08 14.07 -9.07
CA ARG A 131 5.53 13.95 -8.95
C ARG A 131 6.07 14.25 -7.55
N SER A 132 5.42 15.14 -6.80
CA SER A 132 5.78 15.45 -5.41
C SER A 132 5.60 14.28 -4.46
N ASN A 133 4.83 13.28 -4.84
CA ASN A 133 4.56 12.07 -4.06
C ASN A 133 5.47 10.89 -4.44
N PHE A 134 6.40 11.08 -5.37
CA PHE A 134 7.43 10.10 -5.68
C PHE A 134 8.39 9.95 -4.50
N VAL A 135 8.51 8.75 -3.98
CA VAL A 135 9.39 8.43 -2.84
C VAL A 135 10.76 8.02 -3.35
N THR A 136 10.82 6.94 -4.12
CA THR A 136 12.10 6.41 -4.67
C THR A 136 11.86 5.35 -5.74
N THR A 137 12.94 4.98 -6.43
CA THR A 137 13.04 3.73 -7.19
C THR A 137 13.99 2.81 -6.44
N VAL A 138 13.52 1.63 -6.07
CA VAL A 138 14.34 0.55 -5.52
C VAL A 138 14.83 -0.31 -6.69
N VAL A 139 16.09 -0.70 -6.66
CA VAL A 139 16.70 -1.66 -7.59
C VAL A 139 16.86 -2.99 -6.84
N TRP A 140 16.15 -4.01 -7.29
CA TRP A 140 16.21 -5.36 -6.74
C TRP A 140 17.07 -6.26 -7.62
N GLU A 141 18.10 -6.86 -7.03
CA GLU A 141 18.92 -7.89 -7.65
C GLU A 141 18.13 -9.21 -7.70
N LYS A 142 17.42 -9.44 -8.83
CA LYS A 142 16.55 -10.60 -9.03
C LYS A 142 17.30 -11.89 -9.34
N THR A 143 18.57 -11.77 -9.76
CA THR A 143 19.47 -12.89 -10.03
C THR A 143 20.91 -12.49 -9.78
N THR A 144 21.71 -13.46 -9.30
CA THR A 144 23.17 -13.30 -9.07
C THR A 144 24.00 -14.01 -10.15
N SER A 145 23.35 -14.61 -11.15
CA SER A 145 24.00 -15.37 -12.21
C SER A 145 23.74 -14.73 -13.56
N ALA A 146 24.79 -14.30 -14.24
CA ALA A 146 24.69 -13.79 -15.59
C ALA A 146 24.10 -14.86 -16.55
N ARG A 147 23.26 -14.41 -17.47
CA ARG A 147 22.71 -15.24 -18.53
C ARG A 147 23.73 -15.42 -19.64
N ASN A 148 24.19 -16.65 -19.88
CA ASN A 148 25.17 -16.94 -20.93
C ASN A 148 24.60 -16.80 -22.34
N ASP A 149 23.28 -16.80 -22.50
CA ASP A 149 22.56 -16.61 -23.76
C ASP A 149 22.27 -15.12 -24.08
N ALA A 150 22.60 -14.21 -23.17
CA ALA A 150 22.42 -12.78 -23.39
C ALA A 150 23.37 -12.27 -24.45
N LYS A 151 22.83 -11.63 -25.50
CA LYS A 151 23.63 -11.11 -26.62
C LYS A 151 24.47 -9.88 -26.25
N LEU A 152 24.01 -9.07 -25.30
CA LEU A 152 24.65 -7.82 -24.86
C LEU A 152 24.86 -7.84 -23.34
N PHE A 153 23.86 -7.46 -22.57
CA PHE A 153 23.89 -7.42 -21.13
C PHE A 153 22.93 -8.43 -20.53
N SER A 154 23.34 -9.10 -19.44
CA SER A 154 22.44 -9.85 -18.58
C SER A 154 21.68 -8.83 -17.70
N ALA A 155 20.35 -8.86 -17.78
CA ALA A 155 19.52 -8.02 -16.90
C ALA A 155 19.35 -8.74 -15.56
N ASP A 156 20.09 -8.29 -14.57
CA ASP A 156 20.16 -8.93 -13.25
C ASP A 156 19.23 -8.27 -12.22
N GLN A 157 18.55 -7.17 -12.60
CA GLN A 157 17.68 -6.39 -11.75
C GLN A 157 16.25 -6.26 -12.28
N ASP A 158 15.33 -5.98 -11.35
CA ASP A 158 14.06 -5.33 -11.59
C ASP A 158 14.00 -4.04 -10.76
N TYR A 159 13.05 -3.17 -11.09
CA TYR A 159 12.78 -1.95 -10.35
C TYR A 159 11.51 -2.09 -9.54
N ILE A 160 11.45 -1.38 -8.40
CA ILE A 160 10.22 -1.17 -7.67
C ILE A 160 10.03 0.33 -7.55
N LEU A 161 9.03 0.86 -8.26
CA LEU A 161 8.66 2.26 -8.20
C LEU A 161 7.79 2.49 -6.96
N VAL A 162 8.17 3.47 -6.13
CA VAL A 162 7.49 3.75 -4.85
C VAL A 162 6.91 5.15 -4.86
N TYR A 163 5.59 5.23 -4.63
CA TYR A 163 4.86 6.48 -4.47
C TYR A 163 4.05 6.45 -3.17
N ALA A 164 3.99 7.58 -2.49
CA ALA A 164 3.01 7.81 -1.44
C ALA A 164 1.72 8.39 -2.04
N LYS A 165 0.58 8.26 -1.37
CA LYS A 165 -0.61 9.04 -1.72
C LYS A 165 -0.39 10.51 -1.37
N ASN A 166 0.15 10.76 -0.17
CA ASN A 166 0.59 12.08 0.30
C ASN A 166 1.95 11.93 1.01
N GLN A 167 3.03 12.41 0.37
CA GLN A 167 4.38 12.27 0.89
C GLN A 167 4.59 12.93 2.25
N THR A 168 3.84 13.98 2.55
CA THR A 168 3.98 14.70 3.84
C THR A 168 3.41 13.91 5.02
N GLN A 169 2.52 12.95 4.76
CA GLN A 169 1.91 12.09 5.77
C GLN A 169 2.51 10.68 5.79
N PHE A 170 3.24 10.33 4.74
CA PHE A 170 3.83 9.00 4.61
C PHE A 170 5.08 8.86 5.48
N THR A 171 5.18 7.76 6.20
CA THR A 171 6.35 7.40 7.01
C THR A 171 6.77 5.98 6.71
N LEU A 172 8.09 5.77 6.60
CA LEU A 172 8.68 4.44 6.46
C LEU A 172 9.15 3.93 7.81
N ASN A 173 8.87 2.66 8.10
CA ASN A 173 9.50 1.97 9.20
C ASN A 173 11.01 1.79 8.93
N ARG A 174 11.79 1.72 9.98
CA ARG A 174 13.23 1.44 9.87
C ARG A 174 13.46 -0.06 9.87
N LEU A 175 14.50 -0.50 9.17
CA LEU A 175 14.97 -1.88 9.23
C LEU A 175 15.62 -2.14 10.60
N GLU A 176 15.47 -3.34 11.10
CA GLU A 176 16.14 -3.76 12.32
C GLU A 176 17.67 -3.69 12.17
N ARG A 177 18.33 -3.40 13.25
CA ARG A 177 19.80 -3.37 13.27
C ARG A 177 20.34 -4.80 13.28
N THR A 178 21.23 -5.08 12.35
CA THR A 178 21.90 -6.37 12.26
C THR A 178 23.15 -6.38 13.15
N GLU A 179 23.66 -7.57 13.49
CA GLU A 179 24.95 -7.69 14.17
C GLU A 179 26.08 -6.98 13.42
N SER A 180 26.08 -7.06 12.08
CA SER A 180 27.08 -6.36 11.25
C SER A 180 26.99 -4.84 11.40
N SER A 181 25.81 -4.28 11.55
CA SER A 181 25.61 -2.84 11.79
C SER A 181 26.10 -2.41 13.19
N ASN A 182 26.13 -3.34 14.12
CA ASN A 182 26.57 -3.11 15.49
C ASN A 182 28.08 -3.37 15.70
N LYS A 183 28.76 -4.07 14.76
CA LYS A 183 30.21 -4.36 14.84
C LYS A 183 31.09 -3.12 15.00
N ALA A 184 30.65 -1.95 14.53
CA ALA A 184 31.36 -0.69 14.66
C ALA A 184 31.30 -0.11 16.08
N TYR A 185 30.35 -0.57 16.91
CA TYR A 185 30.21 -0.14 18.29
C TYR A 185 31.03 -1.05 19.19
N LYS A 186 32.04 -0.47 19.81
CA LYS A 186 32.97 -1.15 20.73
C LYS A 186 33.05 -0.35 22.02
N ASN A 187 33.64 -0.91 23.05
CA ASN A 187 33.91 -0.19 24.30
C ASN A 187 35.38 -0.38 24.73
N PRO A 188 36.36 0.22 24.00
CA PRO A 188 37.77 -0.01 24.22
C PRO A 188 38.33 0.63 25.50
N ASP A 189 37.59 1.57 26.09
CA ASP A 189 37.93 2.33 27.30
C ASP A 189 37.03 2.02 28.49
N ASN A 190 36.15 1.01 28.38
CA ASN A 190 35.19 0.62 29.40
C ASN A 190 34.29 1.79 29.86
N ASP A 191 33.87 2.64 28.92
CA ASP A 191 32.95 3.74 29.22
C ASP A 191 31.65 3.20 29.83
N PRO A 192 31.20 3.72 30.99
CA PRO A 192 30.03 3.20 31.69
C PRO A 192 28.70 3.39 30.89
N ARG A 193 28.67 4.27 29.90
CA ARG A 193 27.53 4.48 29.00
C ARG A 193 27.38 3.35 27.96
N GLY A 194 28.34 2.46 27.85
CA GLY A 194 28.29 1.29 26.98
C GLY A 194 29.07 1.43 25.67
N PRO A 195 28.81 0.55 24.68
CA PRO A 195 29.53 0.56 23.41
C PRO A 195 29.29 1.83 22.59
N TRP A 196 30.33 2.30 21.94
CA TRP A 196 30.34 3.49 21.10
C TRP A 196 31.16 3.28 19.83
N ARG A 197 31.00 4.16 18.83
CA ARG A 197 31.81 4.19 17.60
C ARG A 197 32.49 5.53 17.44
N GLU A 198 33.64 5.52 16.76
CA GLU A 198 34.36 6.75 16.40
C GLU A 198 33.63 7.48 15.25
N ILE A 199 33.47 8.79 15.41
CA ILE A 199 33.07 9.71 14.35
C ILE A 199 34.15 10.72 14.12
N ASP A 200 34.39 11.11 12.86
CA ASP A 200 35.35 12.15 12.53
C ASP A 200 34.91 13.49 13.16
N TYR A 201 35.84 14.15 13.84
CA TYR A 201 35.62 15.44 14.47
C TYR A 201 35.70 16.62 13.49
N LYS A 202 35.99 16.35 12.21
CA LYS A 202 36.11 17.32 11.13
C LYS A 202 34.94 17.24 10.16
N CYS A 203 34.61 18.38 9.53
CA CYS A 203 33.66 18.45 8.42
C CYS A 203 34.38 18.79 7.09
N ALA A 204 33.68 18.59 5.97
CA ALA A 204 34.20 18.88 4.63
C ALA A 204 34.00 20.38 4.25
N LYS A 205 34.34 21.30 5.19
CA LYS A 205 34.28 22.74 5.00
C LYS A 205 35.67 23.34 5.20
N THR A 206 35.96 24.39 4.47
CA THR A 206 37.23 25.12 4.58
C THR A 206 37.20 26.18 5.69
N ALA A 207 38.39 26.64 6.14
CA ALA A 207 38.49 27.71 7.12
C ALA A 207 37.89 29.04 6.61
N ASP A 208 37.89 29.26 5.29
CA ASP A 208 37.34 30.47 4.69
C ASP A 208 35.81 30.40 4.63
N GLU A 209 35.23 29.21 4.42
CA GLU A 209 33.76 28.99 4.46
C GLU A 209 33.21 29.04 5.90
N ARG A 210 33.98 28.58 6.88
CA ARG A 210 33.58 28.44 8.28
C ARG A 210 34.72 28.86 9.24
N PRO A 211 35.10 30.12 9.30
CA PRO A 211 36.22 30.60 10.14
C PRO A 211 36.00 30.34 11.64
N ASN A 212 34.75 30.32 12.08
CA ASN A 212 34.37 30.02 13.47
C ASN A 212 34.61 28.55 13.88
N LEU A 213 34.87 27.67 12.92
CA LEU A 213 35.20 26.26 13.13
C LEU A 213 36.72 25.97 12.98
N TYR A 214 37.52 27.00 12.73
CA TYR A 214 38.97 26.94 12.63
C TYR A 214 39.60 27.52 13.88
N TYR A 215 39.83 26.67 14.88
CA TYR A 215 40.41 27.03 16.20
C TYR A 215 41.24 25.88 16.75
N PRO A 216 42.20 26.15 17.70
CA PRO A 216 42.99 25.09 18.28
C PRO A 216 42.23 24.31 19.34
N ILE A 217 42.55 23.01 19.45
CA ILE A 217 42.12 22.11 20.51
C ILE A 217 43.37 21.61 21.24
N THR A 218 43.38 21.68 22.58
CA THR A 218 44.50 21.16 23.36
C THR A 218 44.49 19.63 23.42
N HIS A 219 45.60 19.02 23.04
CA HIS A 219 45.79 17.58 23.14
C HIS A 219 45.93 17.17 24.62
N PRO A 220 45.11 16.23 25.13
CA PRO A 220 45.04 15.95 26.58
C PRO A 220 46.30 15.29 27.16
N VAL A 221 47.15 14.66 26.33
CA VAL A 221 48.37 13.96 26.78
C VAL A 221 49.62 14.83 26.56
N THR A 222 49.73 15.49 25.40
CA THR A 222 50.95 16.28 25.06
C THR A 222 50.86 17.73 25.50
N GLY A 223 49.63 18.25 25.71
CA GLY A 223 49.40 19.66 26.00
C GLY A 223 49.52 20.59 24.79
N GLU A 224 49.82 20.05 23.61
CA GLU A 224 50.03 20.83 22.40
C GLU A 224 48.68 21.30 21.81
N GLU A 225 48.72 22.46 21.13
CA GLU A 225 47.63 22.96 20.35
C GLU A 225 47.53 22.21 19.01
N VAL A 226 46.39 21.57 18.77
CA VAL A 226 46.07 20.82 17.55
C VAL A 226 45.10 21.63 16.70
N TRP A 227 45.54 21.98 15.51
CA TRP A 227 44.71 22.71 14.52
C TRP A 227 44.12 21.78 13.47
N PRO A 228 42.91 22.02 13.01
CA PRO A 228 42.40 21.31 11.85
C PRO A 228 43.12 21.79 10.58
N ARG A 229 43.03 21.05 9.50
CA ARG A 229 43.52 21.53 8.21
C ARG A 229 42.63 22.70 7.71
N ARG A 230 43.21 23.73 7.06
CA ARG A 230 42.43 24.82 6.47
C ARG A 230 41.38 24.34 5.46
N SER A 231 41.66 23.21 4.78
CA SER A 231 40.74 22.57 3.84
C SER A 231 39.63 21.72 4.50
N ARG A 232 39.71 21.49 5.83
CA ARG A 232 38.77 20.61 6.55
C ARG A 232 38.71 20.98 8.04
N VAL A 233 37.87 21.95 8.39
CA VAL A 233 37.73 22.46 9.75
C VAL A 233 36.97 21.50 10.69
N TRP A 234 36.89 21.87 11.98
CA TRP A 234 36.09 21.07 12.93
C TRP A 234 34.62 21.00 12.54
N ALA A 235 33.95 19.95 12.96
CA ALA A 235 32.51 19.80 12.74
C ALA A 235 31.67 20.58 13.76
N TYR A 236 32.27 21.00 14.86
CA TYR A 236 31.61 21.59 16.03
C TYR A 236 32.25 22.92 16.40
N GLY A 237 31.42 23.86 16.87
CA GLY A 237 31.89 25.14 17.39
C GLY A 237 32.50 25.02 18.80
N GLN A 238 33.18 26.10 19.27
CA GLN A 238 33.80 26.10 20.57
C GLN A 238 32.86 25.77 21.74
N PRO A 239 31.60 26.26 21.79
CA PRO A 239 30.69 25.90 22.88
C PRO A 239 30.37 24.40 22.93
N GLU A 240 30.13 23.78 21.76
CA GLU A 240 29.89 22.33 21.66
C GLU A 240 31.14 21.54 21.97
N HIS A 241 32.32 22.03 21.56
CA HIS A 241 33.58 21.39 21.90
C HIS A 241 33.81 21.36 23.43
N GLN A 242 33.51 22.45 24.14
CA GLN A 242 33.60 22.50 25.60
C GLN A 242 32.65 21.49 26.27
N ARG A 243 31.42 21.38 25.75
CA ARG A 243 30.48 20.37 26.21
C ARG A 243 31.02 18.95 25.99
N HIS A 244 31.57 18.67 24.80
CA HIS A 244 32.13 17.35 24.49
C HIS A 244 33.33 17.00 25.39
N LEU A 245 34.12 18.00 25.81
CA LEU A 245 35.20 17.82 26.80
C LEU A 245 34.65 17.45 28.17
N GLN A 246 33.67 18.24 28.67
CA GLN A 246 33.05 18.02 29.98
C GLN A 246 32.34 16.65 30.05
N GLU A 247 31.72 16.22 28.98
CA GLU A 247 31.00 14.94 28.88
C GLU A 247 31.96 13.76 28.56
N GLY A 248 33.26 13.99 28.38
CA GLY A 248 34.22 12.94 28.06
C GLY A 248 33.96 12.24 26.71
N LEU A 249 33.43 12.99 25.73
CA LEU A 249 33.07 12.46 24.43
C LEU A 249 34.23 12.44 23.42
N LEU A 250 35.32 13.15 23.70
CA LEU A 250 36.48 13.18 22.83
C LEU A 250 37.35 11.95 23.04
N TRP A 251 37.67 11.30 21.94
CA TRP A 251 38.50 10.13 21.89
C TRP A 251 39.81 10.41 21.15
N TRP A 252 40.95 10.16 21.80
CA TRP A 252 42.29 10.39 21.28
C TRP A 252 43.05 9.09 21.04
N GLY A 253 42.35 7.96 20.89
CA GLY A 253 42.94 6.63 20.82
C GLY A 253 43.12 5.99 22.17
N LYS A 254 43.33 4.67 22.20
CA LYS A 254 43.45 3.88 23.45
C LYS A 254 44.56 4.34 24.37
N THR A 255 45.65 4.83 23.79
CA THR A 255 46.82 5.35 24.50
C THR A 255 46.96 6.87 24.38
N GLY A 256 45.97 7.58 23.90
CA GLY A 256 46.02 9.00 23.63
C GLY A 256 46.96 9.40 22.48
N ASN A 257 47.21 8.53 21.52
CA ASN A 257 48.19 8.71 20.45
C ASN A 257 47.60 9.22 19.11
N TYR A 258 46.32 9.53 19.06
CA TYR A 258 45.74 10.13 17.86
C TYR A 258 46.15 11.60 17.76
N THR A 259 46.58 12.02 16.60
CA THR A 259 46.95 13.41 16.31
C THR A 259 45.74 14.34 16.22
N LEU A 260 44.55 13.80 16.04
CA LEU A 260 43.31 14.53 15.93
C LEU A 260 42.19 13.80 16.69
N PRO A 261 41.32 14.52 17.39
CA PRO A 261 40.26 13.88 18.15
C PRO A 261 39.19 13.22 17.24
N LYS A 262 38.58 12.20 17.79
CA LYS A 262 37.33 11.61 17.30
C LYS A 262 36.24 11.87 18.33
N LEU A 263 34.95 11.82 17.89
CA LEU A 263 33.82 11.89 18.80
C LEU A 263 33.32 10.47 19.08
N LYS A 264 33.08 10.15 20.35
CA LYS A 264 32.35 8.95 20.74
C LYS A 264 30.87 9.14 20.43
N LYS A 265 30.27 8.24 19.66
CA LYS A 265 28.83 8.15 19.48
C LYS A 265 28.32 6.84 20.03
N PHE A 266 27.57 6.88 21.11
CA PHE A 266 27.11 5.69 21.80
C PHE A 266 26.04 4.94 21.02
N HIS A 267 25.96 3.62 21.25
CA HIS A 267 24.94 2.77 20.66
C HIS A 267 23.54 3.15 21.15
N THR A 268 23.43 3.58 22.40
CA THR A 268 22.18 4.10 23.00
C THR A 268 21.62 5.34 22.30
N ASP A 269 22.50 6.17 21.71
CA ASP A 269 22.09 7.37 20.96
C ASP A 269 21.80 7.07 19.49
N ALA A 270 22.00 5.81 19.09
CA ALA A 270 21.72 5.43 17.71
C ALA A 270 20.20 5.33 17.48
N PRO A 271 19.69 5.80 16.33
CA PRO A 271 18.28 5.61 16.01
C PRO A 271 17.88 4.13 16.12
N ALA A 272 16.65 3.88 16.56
CA ALA A 272 16.08 2.53 16.77
C ALA A 272 15.89 1.74 15.46
N GLY A 273 16.86 1.75 14.55
CA GLY A 273 16.84 1.04 13.28
C GLY A 273 17.65 1.73 12.19
N LEU A 274 17.72 1.09 11.04
CA LEU A 274 18.48 1.56 9.88
C LEU A 274 17.54 2.14 8.82
N VAL A 275 17.95 3.23 8.19
CA VAL A 275 17.28 3.73 6.99
C VAL A 275 17.48 2.71 5.86
N PRO A 276 16.42 2.28 5.14
CA PRO A 276 16.55 1.35 4.04
C PRO A 276 17.35 1.98 2.89
N ARG A 277 18.14 1.15 2.20
CA ARG A 277 18.84 1.55 0.98
C ARG A 277 17.94 1.31 -0.23
N THR A 278 18.23 1.95 -1.34
CA THR A 278 17.52 1.74 -2.61
C THR A 278 18.06 0.56 -3.44
N LEU A 279 19.23 0.04 -3.10
CA LEU A 279 19.76 -1.19 -3.68
C LEU A 279 19.46 -2.36 -2.75
N TRP A 280 18.68 -3.31 -3.25
CA TRP A 280 18.26 -4.51 -2.53
C TRP A 280 18.90 -5.73 -3.15
N PHE A 281 19.88 -6.28 -2.45
CA PHE A 281 20.63 -7.44 -2.91
C PHE A 281 19.88 -8.75 -2.65
N ALA A 282 20.12 -9.74 -3.50
CA ALA A 282 19.57 -11.10 -3.34
C ALA A 282 19.90 -11.71 -1.96
N ALA A 283 21.05 -11.38 -1.39
CA ALA A 283 21.42 -11.80 -0.03
C ALA A 283 20.48 -11.29 1.06
N ASP A 284 19.84 -10.13 0.82
CA ASP A 284 18.95 -9.48 1.77
C ASP A 284 17.48 -9.86 1.60
N VAL A 285 17.02 -10.00 0.35
CA VAL A 285 15.59 -10.11 0.00
C VAL A 285 15.27 -11.30 -0.90
N ASP A 286 16.22 -12.20 -1.09
CA ASP A 286 16.16 -13.33 -2.01
C ASP A 286 16.03 -12.95 -3.49
N GLN A 287 16.08 -13.94 -4.35
CA GLN A 287 16.07 -13.83 -5.81
C GLN A 287 14.98 -14.72 -6.41
N THR A 288 14.71 -14.58 -7.71
CA THR A 288 13.67 -15.34 -8.42
C THR A 288 13.84 -16.86 -8.29
N ARG A 289 15.10 -17.34 -8.23
CA ARG A 289 15.36 -18.78 -8.04
C ARG A 289 14.88 -19.29 -6.68
N THR A 290 15.03 -18.49 -5.62
CA THR A 290 14.52 -18.82 -4.27
C THR A 290 12.99 -18.88 -4.29
N ALA A 291 12.34 -17.90 -4.91
CA ALA A 291 10.88 -17.87 -5.05
C ALA A 291 10.33 -19.11 -5.78
N LYS A 292 10.99 -19.53 -6.88
CA LYS A 292 10.63 -20.78 -7.59
C LYS A 292 10.77 -22.01 -6.71
N LYS A 293 11.77 -22.04 -5.84
CA LYS A 293 11.94 -23.13 -4.88
C LYS A 293 10.81 -23.11 -3.84
N GLU A 294 10.49 -21.95 -3.26
CA GLU A 294 9.36 -21.79 -2.32
C GLU A 294 8.06 -22.34 -2.93
N MET A 295 7.76 -21.97 -4.18
CA MET A 295 6.56 -22.47 -4.88
C MET A 295 6.61 -23.96 -5.15
N LYS A 296 7.77 -24.51 -5.53
CA LYS A 296 7.94 -25.93 -5.74
C LYS A 296 7.79 -26.74 -4.45
N ASP A 297 8.22 -26.20 -3.34
CA ASP A 297 8.08 -26.85 -2.02
C ASP A 297 6.60 -26.85 -1.57
N LEU A 298 5.81 -25.85 -1.99
CA LEU A 298 4.37 -25.78 -1.73
C LEU A 298 3.53 -26.60 -2.74
N PHE A 299 3.89 -26.57 -4.02
CA PHE A 299 3.16 -27.14 -5.15
C PHE A 299 4.13 -27.96 -6.03
N TRP A 300 4.43 -29.14 -5.58
CA TRP A 300 5.39 -30.02 -6.22
C TRP A 300 5.04 -30.38 -7.69
N ASP A 301 3.74 -30.61 -7.98
CA ASP A 301 3.28 -31.09 -9.30
C ASP A 301 3.04 -29.95 -10.31
N ASP A 302 2.64 -28.77 -9.84
CA ASP A 302 2.29 -27.62 -10.68
C ASP A 302 2.71 -26.29 -10.01
N PRO A 303 4.04 -26.00 -9.96
CA PRO A 303 4.51 -24.78 -9.36
C PRO A 303 4.29 -23.57 -10.27
N PHE A 304 3.76 -22.47 -9.74
CA PHE A 304 3.63 -21.21 -10.47
C PHE A 304 4.99 -20.71 -11.02
N THR A 305 5.01 -20.26 -12.28
CA THR A 305 6.26 -20.08 -13.06
C THR A 305 7.09 -18.85 -12.68
N THR A 306 6.44 -17.76 -12.25
CA THR A 306 7.08 -16.45 -12.04
C THR A 306 6.76 -15.82 -10.67
N PRO A 307 6.98 -16.52 -9.54
CA PRO A 307 6.68 -15.99 -8.23
C PRO A 307 7.71 -14.94 -7.80
N LYS A 308 7.30 -14.00 -6.93
CA LYS A 308 8.22 -13.16 -6.15
C LYS A 308 8.58 -13.87 -4.83
N PRO A 309 9.79 -13.67 -4.28
CA PRO A 309 10.18 -14.28 -3.01
C PRO A 309 9.48 -13.63 -1.82
N GLU A 310 9.10 -14.42 -0.81
CA GLU A 310 8.45 -13.89 0.40
C GLU A 310 9.32 -12.88 1.15
N ARG A 311 10.65 -13.02 1.17
CA ARG A 311 11.54 -12.04 1.83
C ARG A 311 11.54 -10.66 1.17
N LEU A 312 11.31 -10.59 -0.15
CA LEU A 312 11.12 -9.31 -0.84
C LEU A 312 9.85 -8.61 -0.34
N LEU A 313 8.74 -9.36 -0.31
CA LEU A 313 7.45 -8.85 0.18
C LEU A 313 7.50 -8.54 1.68
N GLN A 314 8.18 -9.36 2.49
CA GLN A 314 8.43 -9.08 3.90
C GLN A 314 9.08 -7.70 4.09
N ARG A 315 10.10 -7.37 3.29
CA ARG A 315 10.76 -6.06 3.37
C ARG A 315 9.82 -4.92 2.98
N VAL A 316 9.09 -5.04 1.88
CA VAL A 316 8.09 -4.02 1.46
C VAL A 316 7.04 -3.81 2.56
N ILE A 317 6.44 -4.89 3.04
CA ILE A 317 5.38 -4.88 4.05
C ILE A 317 5.88 -4.28 5.37
N HIS A 318 7.07 -4.70 5.81
CA HIS A 318 7.68 -4.14 7.02
C HIS A 318 7.91 -2.62 6.93
N LEU A 319 8.44 -2.15 5.79
CA LEU A 319 8.74 -0.73 5.59
C LEU A 319 7.49 0.13 5.50
N ALA A 320 6.43 -0.37 4.86
CA ALA A 320 5.25 0.40 4.52
C ALA A 320 4.11 0.31 5.54
N THR A 321 4.10 -0.70 6.43
CA THR A 321 2.93 -1.05 7.26
C THR A 321 3.29 -1.50 8.67
N ASN A 322 2.27 -1.47 9.54
CA ASN A 322 2.28 -2.06 10.87
C ASN A 322 1.28 -3.24 10.96
N PRO A 323 1.36 -4.11 11.98
CA PRO A 323 0.34 -5.14 12.20
C PRO A 323 -1.08 -4.56 12.23
N GLY A 324 -2.02 -5.25 11.59
CA GLY A 324 -3.41 -4.82 11.42
C GLY A 324 -3.69 -3.91 10.23
N ASP A 325 -2.66 -3.33 9.58
CA ASP A 325 -2.84 -2.52 8.38
C ASP A 325 -3.33 -3.38 7.19
N LEU A 326 -4.05 -2.74 6.26
CA LEU A 326 -4.59 -3.39 5.07
C LEU A 326 -3.62 -3.28 3.89
N ILE A 327 -3.33 -4.43 3.28
CA ILE A 327 -2.49 -4.56 2.07
C ILE A 327 -3.37 -4.96 0.90
N LEU A 328 -3.09 -4.43 -0.29
CA LEU A 328 -3.77 -4.81 -1.52
C LEU A 328 -2.76 -5.18 -2.61
N ASP A 329 -3.04 -6.29 -3.29
CA ASP A 329 -2.37 -6.70 -4.52
C ASP A 329 -3.40 -7.06 -5.59
N SER A 330 -3.44 -6.28 -6.67
CA SER A 330 -4.41 -6.47 -7.76
C SER A 330 -3.83 -7.23 -8.96
N PHE A 331 -2.60 -7.69 -8.86
CA PHE A 331 -1.93 -8.59 -9.81
C PHE A 331 -1.31 -9.75 -9.02
N LEU A 332 -2.18 -10.49 -8.33
CA LEU A 332 -1.80 -11.37 -7.23
C LEU A 332 -0.87 -12.53 -7.62
N GLY A 333 -1.01 -13.04 -8.84
CA GLY A 333 -0.20 -14.13 -9.37
C GLY A 333 -0.21 -15.35 -8.46
N SER A 334 0.94 -15.67 -7.90
CA SER A 334 1.12 -16.82 -7.01
C SER A 334 0.64 -16.66 -5.56
N GLY A 335 0.11 -15.48 -5.19
CA GLY A 335 -0.34 -15.20 -3.82
C GLY A 335 0.78 -14.87 -2.81
N THR A 336 1.99 -14.54 -3.26
CA THR A 336 3.12 -14.27 -2.35
C THR A 336 2.85 -13.07 -1.45
N THR A 337 2.26 -12.01 -1.98
CA THR A 337 1.96 -10.79 -1.22
C THR A 337 1.03 -11.07 -0.05
N ILE A 338 -0.09 -11.76 -0.30
CA ILE A 338 -1.08 -12.07 0.73
C ILE A 338 -0.57 -13.09 1.76
N ALA A 339 0.24 -14.08 1.33
CA ALA A 339 0.88 -15.02 2.21
C ALA A 339 1.83 -14.30 3.20
N SER A 340 2.70 -13.44 2.67
CA SER A 340 3.60 -12.62 3.49
C SER A 340 2.85 -11.66 4.40
N ALA A 341 1.80 -11.00 3.92
CA ALA A 341 0.95 -10.12 4.70
C ALA A 341 0.31 -10.84 5.90
N HIS A 342 -0.28 -12.00 5.65
CA HIS A 342 -0.94 -12.81 6.69
C HIS A 342 0.04 -13.30 7.75
N LYS A 343 1.18 -13.87 7.35
CA LYS A 343 2.27 -14.29 8.25
C LYS A 343 2.79 -13.15 9.13
N MET A 344 2.73 -11.92 8.64
CA MET A 344 3.16 -10.73 9.37
C MET A 344 2.03 -10.04 10.16
N GLY A 345 0.84 -10.62 10.24
CA GLY A 345 -0.31 -10.07 10.97
C GLY A 345 -0.95 -8.85 10.31
N ARG A 346 -0.91 -8.75 8.99
CA ARG A 346 -1.59 -7.73 8.19
C ARG A 346 -2.86 -8.30 7.59
N ARG A 347 -3.86 -7.43 7.40
CA ARG A 347 -5.04 -7.75 6.60
C ARG A 347 -4.69 -7.63 5.12
N PHE A 348 -5.43 -8.34 4.27
CA PHE A 348 -5.12 -8.32 2.85
C PHE A 348 -6.35 -8.40 1.95
N ILE A 349 -6.19 -7.84 0.75
CA ILE A 349 -7.05 -8.05 -0.41
C ILE A 349 -6.15 -8.44 -1.57
N GLY A 350 -6.39 -9.62 -2.15
CA GLY A 350 -5.71 -10.09 -3.35
C GLY A 350 -6.69 -10.27 -4.50
N ILE A 351 -6.35 -9.78 -5.70
CA ILE A 351 -7.17 -9.92 -6.90
C ILE A 351 -6.37 -10.64 -7.97
N GLU A 352 -6.95 -11.68 -8.55
CA GLU A 352 -6.35 -12.45 -9.63
C GLU A 352 -7.38 -12.84 -10.67
N MET A 353 -7.07 -12.61 -11.94
CA MET A 353 -7.99 -12.88 -13.03
C MET A 353 -8.06 -14.37 -13.40
N GLY A 354 -6.90 -15.05 -13.36
CA GLY A 354 -6.74 -16.41 -13.83
C GLY A 354 -7.30 -17.45 -12.86
N GLU A 355 -7.46 -18.68 -13.37
CA GLU A 355 -7.87 -19.85 -12.57
C GLU A 355 -6.89 -20.16 -11.43
N HIS A 356 -5.66 -19.67 -11.52
CA HIS A 356 -4.67 -19.84 -10.47
C HIS A 356 -5.01 -19.06 -9.17
N ALA A 357 -5.97 -18.13 -9.20
CA ALA A 357 -6.60 -17.64 -7.98
C ALA A 357 -7.11 -18.79 -7.12
N LYS A 358 -7.79 -19.74 -7.75
CA LYS A 358 -8.41 -20.91 -7.11
C LYS A 358 -7.45 -22.10 -6.98
N THR A 359 -6.59 -22.34 -7.97
CA THR A 359 -5.69 -23.50 -7.98
C THR A 359 -4.39 -23.29 -7.21
N HIS A 360 -3.95 -22.03 -7.03
CA HIS A 360 -2.71 -21.68 -6.34
C HIS A 360 -2.90 -20.77 -5.14
N CYS A 361 -3.58 -19.61 -5.30
CA CYS A 361 -3.69 -18.66 -4.21
C CYS A 361 -4.50 -19.19 -3.03
N VAL A 362 -5.65 -19.79 -3.26
CA VAL A 362 -6.48 -20.40 -2.20
C VAL A 362 -5.73 -21.53 -1.50
N PRO A 363 -5.19 -22.58 -2.19
CA PRO A 363 -4.45 -23.64 -1.52
C PRO A 363 -3.17 -23.16 -0.81
N ARG A 364 -2.48 -22.12 -1.33
CA ARG A 364 -1.36 -21.50 -0.63
C ARG A 364 -1.81 -20.93 0.70
N MET A 365 -2.90 -20.16 0.70
CA MET A 365 -3.41 -19.54 1.92
C MET A 365 -3.98 -20.55 2.91
N GLU A 366 -4.57 -21.68 2.45
CA GLU A 366 -4.95 -22.79 3.33
C GLU A 366 -3.73 -23.36 4.06
N LYS A 367 -2.61 -23.58 3.34
CA LYS A 367 -1.35 -24.03 3.96
C LYS A 367 -0.78 -23.00 4.93
N VAL A 368 -0.85 -21.70 4.59
CA VAL A 368 -0.43 -20.60 5.50
C VAL A 368 -1.27 -20.64 6.77
N VAL A 369 -2.60 -20.68 6.67
CA VAL A 369 -3.51 -20.77 7.82
C VAL A 369 -3.24 -22.03 8.66
N ALA A 370 -2.89 -23.15 8.02
CA ALA A 370 -2.50 -24.38 8.68
C ALA A 370 -1.11 -24.31 9.35
N GLY A 371 -0.33 -23.25 9.15
CA GLY A 371 0.96 -23.06 9.82
C GLY A 371 2.15 -23.63 9.05
N GLU A 372 2.13 -23.57 7.71
CA GLU A 372 3.29 -23.98 6.90
C GLU A 372 4.55 -23.21 7.28
N GLN A 373 5.74 -23.84 7.18
CA GLN A 373 7.00 -23.31 7.71
C GLN A 373 8.00 -22.87 6.63
N GLY A 374 7.54 -22.68 5.37
CA GLY A 374 8.36 -22.16 4.28
C GLY A 374 8.50 -20.64 4.28
N GLY A 375 9.27 -20.13 3.33
CA GLY A 375 9.46 -18.70 3.11
C GLY A 375 9.90 -17.95 4.37
N ILE A 376 9.12 -16.95 4.80
CA ILE A 376 9.42 -16.12 5.96
C ILE A 376 8.89 -16.68 7.30
N SER A 377 8.19 -17.81 7.30
CA SER A 377 7.48 -18.33 8.48
C SER A 377 8.34 -18.39 9.73
N GLN A 378 9.57 -18.91 9.63
CA GLN A 378 10.49 -18.98 10.76
C GLN A 378 10.97 -17.58 11.21
N ALA A 379 11.23 -16.67 10.26
CA ALA A 379 11.72 -15.33 10.56
C ALA A 379 10.69 -14.47 11.32
N VAL A 380 9.40 -14.75 11.13
CA VAL A 380 8.29 -14.04 11.80
C VAL A 380 7.61 -14.88 12.89
N ASN A 381 8.17 -16.04 13.25
CA ASN A 381 7.62 -16.98 14.23
C ASN A 381 6.17 -17.40 13.92
N TRP A 382 5.84 -17.61 12.64
CA TRP A 382 4.51 -17.99 12.21
C TRP A 382 4.13 -19.39 12.71
N GLN A 383 2.93 -19.51 13.32
CA GLN A 383 2.42 -20.78 13.87
C GLN A 383 1.08 -21.19 13.26
N GLY A 384 0.62 -20.46 12.23
CA GLY A 384 -0.69 -20.67 11.67
C GLY A 384 -1.78 -19.84 12.31
N GLY A 385 -3.01 -20.04 11.86
CA GLY A 385 -4.20 -19.35 12.33
C GLY A 385 -4.70 -18.27 11.39
N GLY A 386 -5.74 -17.55 11.83
CA GLY A 386 -6.46 -16.59 11.01
C GLY A 386 -7.43 -17.24 10.02
N GLY A 387 -7.77 -16.53 8.97
CA GLY A 387 -8.68 -17.01 7.93
C GLY A 387 -8.82 -16.00 6.80
N PHE A 388 -9.47 -16.42 5.71
CA PHE A 388 -9.76 -15.59 4.55
C PHE A 388 -11.04 -16.05 3.85
N SER A 389 -11.62 -15.18 3.02
CA SER A 389 -12.76 -15.50 2.18
C SER A 389 -12.41 -15.40 0.70
N PHE A 390 -12.91 -16.34 -0.08
CA PHE A 390 -12.76 -16.38 -1.52
C PHE A 390 -14.02 -15.85 -2.20
N TYR A 391 -13.84 -14.89 -3.09
CA TYR A 391 -14.89 -14.21 -3.83
C TYR A 391 -14.70 -14.37 -5.33
N THR A 392 -15.82 -14.29 -6.06
CA THR A 392 -15.84 -14.08 -7.50
C THR A 392 -16.56 -12.78 -7.84
N LEU A 393 -16.31 -12.26 -9.03
CA LEU A 393 -17.14 -11.16 -9.56
C LEU A 393 -18.50 -11.73 -9.94
N GLY A 394 -19.55 -11.19 -9.32
CA GLY A 394 -20.94 -11.41 -9.70
C GLY A 394 -21.32 -10.57 -10.92
N GLY A 395 -22.61 -10.57 -11.26
CA GLY A 395 -23.14 -9.69 -12.31
C GLY A 395 -23.02 -8.20 -11.94
N PRO A 396 -23.17 -7.31 -12.93
CA PRO A 396 -23.23 -5.87 -12.66
C PRO A 396 -24.45 -5.53 -11.79
N ALA A 397 -24.29 -4.51 -10.95
CA ALA A 397 -25.37 -4.03 -10.10
C ALA A 397 -26.50 -3.38 -10.89
N PHE A 398 -26.19 -2.87 -12.09
CA PHE A 398 -27.14 -2.32 -13.04
C PHE A 398 -26.95 -3.01 -14.39
N ASP A 399 -28.08 -3.38 -15.03
CA ASP A 399 -28.06 -3.97 -16.38
C ASP A 399 -27.80 -2.89 -17.46
N GLU A 400 -27.73 -3.31 -18.72
CA GLU A 400 -27.53 -2.42 -19.88
C GLU A 400 -28.65 -1.38 -20.05
N ASP A 401 -29.86 -1.68 -19.56
CA ASP A 401 -31.01 -0.77 -19.55
C ASP A 401 -30.98 0.17 -18.33
N GLY A 402 -29.96 0.08 -17.47
CA GLY A 402 -29.85 0.84 -16.23
C GLY A 402 -30.77 0.36 -15.11
N ARG A 403 -31.37 -0.85 -15.23
CA ARG A 403 -32.22 -1.42 -14.18
C ARG A 403 -31.35 -2.06 -13.11
N LEU A 404 -31.77 -1.93 -11.86
CA LEU A 404 -31.06 -2.55 -10.74
C LEU A 404 -31.21 -4.08 -10.75
N ASN A 405 -30.13 -4.79 -10.66
CA ASN A 405 -30.09 -6.23 -10.54
C ASN A 405 -30.82 -6.68 -9.25
N THR A 406 -31.76 -7.58 -9.37
CA THR A 406 -32.59 -8.06 -8.25
C THR A 406 -31.81 -8.80 -7.16
N ALA A 407 -30.60 -9.26 -7.48
CA ALA A 407 -29.68 -9.89 -6.52
C ALA A 407 -28.95 -8.89 -5.60
N VAL A 408 -29.03 -7.57 -5.88
CA VAL A 408 -28.40 -6.54 -5.05
C VAL A 408 -29.07 -6.50 -3.68
N LYS A 409 -28.29 -6.72 -2.63
CA LYS A 409 -28.74 -6.59 -1.24
C LYS A 409 -28.81 -5.12 -0.82
N PHE A 410 -29.72 -4.80 0.12
CA PHE A 410 -29.85 -3.46 0.68
C PHE A 410 -28.50 -2.88 1.13
N ALA A 411 -27.74 -3.60 1.96
CA ALA A 411 -26.47 -3.12 2.50
C ALA A 411 -25.42 -2.81 1.41
N THR A 412 -25.40 -3.59 0.32
CA THR A 412 -24.49 -3.36 -0.82
C THR A 412 -24.86 -2.07 -1.58
N LEU A 413 -26.15 -1.87 -1.88
CA LEU A 413 -26.59 -0.66 -2.54
C LEU A 413 -26.42 0.57 -1.63
N ALA A 414 -26.68 0.42 -0.35
CA ALA A 414 -26.50 1.45 0.67
C ALA A 414 -25.04 1.92 0.75
N ALA A 415 -24.10 1.00 0.81
CA ALA A 415 -22.66 1.31 0.80
C ALA A 415 -22.24 2.02 -0.48
N TYR A 416 -22.74 1.56 -1.62
CA TYR A 416 -22.49 2.19 -2.93
C TYR A 416 -23.02 3.64 -2.97
N ILE A 417 -24.30 3.85 -2.61
CA ILE A 417 -24.91 5.19 -2.58
C ILE A 417 -24.18 6.10 -1.61
N TRP A 418 -23.87 5.61 -0.41
CA TRP A 418 -23.12 6.36 0.59
C TRP A 418 -21.79 6.84 0.04
N HIS A 419 -21.03 5.94 -0.59
CA HIS A 419 -19.73 6.29 -1.17
C HIS A 419 -19.84 7.31 -2.31
N VAL A 420 -20.80 7.11 -3.22
CA VAL A 420 -21.01 8.01 -4.37
C VAL A 420 -21.40 9.44 -3.92
N GLU A 421 -22.21 9.55 -2.86
CA GLU A 421 -22.66 10.84 -2.34
C GLU A 421 -21.62 11.55 -1.48
N THR A 422 -20.86 10.81 -0.67
CA THR A 422 -20.00 11.37 0.37
C THR A 422 -18.51 11.25 0.06
N GLY A 423 -18.12 10.38 -0.87
CA GLY A 423 -16.72 9.99 -1.09
C GLY A 423 -16.12 9.15 0.05
N ILE A 424 -16.92 8.79 1.07
CA ILE A 424 -16.47 8.02 2.25
C ILE A 424 -16.89 6.57 2.08
N PRO A 425 -16.03 5.57 2.43
CA PRO A 425 -16.43 4.17 2.40
C PRO A 425 -17.50 3.86 3.44
N GLY A 426 -18.42 2.96 3.11
CA GLY A 426 -19.50 2.51 4.00
C GLY A 426 -19.00 1.50 5.02
N GLN A 427 -18.74 1.93 6.25
CA GLN A 427 -18.27 1.07 7.35
C GLN A 427 -19.41 0.68 8.32
N GLN A 428 -20.54 1.37 8.27
CA GLN A 428 -21.68 1.09 9.12
C GLN A 428 -22.48 -0.15 8.63
N PRO A 429 -23.23 -0.83 9.49
CA PRO A 429 -23.91 -2.08 9.14
C PRO A 429 -25.07 -1.95 8.15
N PHE A 430 -25.51 -0.73 7.78
CA PHE A 430 -26.62 -0.47 6.87
C PHE A 430 -27.84 -1.39 7.10
N ASN A 431 -28.38 -1.37 8.30
CA ASN A 431 -29.56 -2.13 8.71
C ASN A 431 -30.81 -1.26 8.92
N SER A 432 -30.74 0.00 8.54
CA SER A 432 -31.78 1.03 8.68
C SER A 432 -31.91 1.79 7.37
N PRO A 433 -33.09 2.40 7.06
CA PRO A 433 -33.23 3.32 5.96
C PRO A 433 -32.26 4.52 6.03
N LEU A 434 -31.91 4.99 7.22
CA LEU A 434 -30.90 6.02 7.41
C LEU A 434 -29.52 5.43 7.17
N LEU A 435 -28.84 5.90 6.11
CA LEU A 435 -27.48 5.50 5.77
C LEU A 435 -26.46 6.18 6.66
N GLY A 436 -26.70 7.43 7.04
CA GLY A 436 -25.84 8.25 7.87
C GLY A 436 -26.07 9.74 7.67
N ILE A 437 -25.30 10.54 8.40
CA ILE A 437 -25.27 12.00 8.28
C ILE A 437 -23.86 12.42 7.88
N HIS A 438 -23.76 13.24 6.84
CA HIS A 438 -22.50 13.79 6.37
C HIS A 438 -22.68 15.23 5.94
N ASP A 439 -21.77 16.12 6.36
CA ASP A 439 -21.80 17.57 6.09
C ASP A 439 -23.16 18.22 6.38
N GLY A 440 -23.84 17.79 7.45
CA GLY A 440 -25.12 18.33 7.86
C GLY A 440 -26.31 17.87 6.98
N VAL A 441 -26.14 16.83 6.16
CA VAL A 441 -27.20 16.21 5.33
C VAL A 441 -27.43 14.79 5.77
N ALA A 442 -28.67 14.38 5.93
CA ALA A 442 -29.08 13.01 6.22
C ALA A 442 -29.41 12.26 4.93
N TYR A 443 -28.82 11.08 4.75
CA TYR A 443 -28.96 10.23 3.57
C TYR A 443 -29.82 9.01 3.87
N PHE A 444 -30.82 8.77 3.02
CA PHE A 444 -31.76 7.66 3.19
C PHE A 444 -31.89 6.82 1.93
N LEU A 445 -32.11 5.53 2.13
CA LEU A 445 -32.37 4.56 1.07
C LEU A 445 -33.68 3.77 1.37
N LEU A 446 -34.61 3.80 0.46
CA LEU A 446 -35.84 3.01 0.46
C LEU A 446 -35.71 1.89 -0.57
N TYR A 447 -35.35 0.69 -0.13
CA TYR A 447 -35.05 -0.43 -1.02
C TYR A 447 -35.26 -1.79 -0.34
N ASN A 448 -35.80 -2.76 -1.07
CA ASN A 448 -35.93 -4.17 -0.69
C ASN A 448 -36.58 -4.42 0.69
N GLY A 449 -37.65 -3.71 1.00
CA GLY A 449 -38.46 -3.96 2.19
C GLY A 449 -37.78 -3.62 3.50
N ILE A 450 -36.79 -2.69 3.50
CA ILE A 450 -36.13 -2.21 4.73
C ILE A 450 -37.14 -1.66 5.76
N LEU A 451 -38.31 -1.22 5.32
CA LEU A 451 -39.43 -0.78 6.18
C LEU A 451 -40.38 -1.91 6.60
N GLY A 452 -39.99 -3.18 6.38
CA GLY A 452 -40.83 -4.35 6.70
C GLY A 452 -41.88 -4.71 5.65
N ASP A 453 -42.12 -3.91 4.62
CA ASP A 453 -43.01 -4.21 3.53
C ASP A 453 -42.25 -4.81 2.35
N ARG A 454 -42.44 -6.12 2.13
CA ARG A 454 -41.77 -6.89 1.07
C ARG A 454 -42.46 -6.84 -0.28
N ARG A 455 -43.57 -6.10 -0.42
CA ARG A 455 -44.28 -5.96 -1.70
C ARG A 455 -43.47 -5.05 -2.63
N PRO A 456 -43.25 -5.42 -3.90
CA PRO A 456 -42.45 -4.63 -4.83
C PRO A 456 -42.89 -3.18 -5.01
N SER A 457 -44.15 -2.89 -4.67
CA SER A 457 -44.78 -1.58 -4.93
C SER A 457 -44.93 -0.67 -3.69
N SER A 458 -44.52 -1.08 -2.48
CA SER A 458 -44.85 -0.30 -1.26
C SER A 458 -43.69 0.14 -0.42
N GLY A 459 -42.65 -0.66 -0.24
CA GLY A 459 -41.53 -0.33 0.66
C GLY A 459 -40.51 0.66 0.09
N ASN A 460 -40.54 0.89 -1.23
CA ASN A 460 -39.54 1.69 -1.96
C ASN A 460 -40.11 3.09 -2.34
N VAL A 461 -41.31 3.42 -1.88
CA VAL A 461 -42.01 4.65 -2.24
C VAL A 461 -41.99 5.64 -1.08
N LEU A 462 -41.58 6.87 -1.36
CA LEU A 462 -41.64 7.96 -0.40
C LEU A 462 -43.09 8.49 -0.29
N THR A 463 -43.76 8.15 0.80
CA THR A 463 -45.09 8.66 1.17
C THR A 463 -45.00 9.56 2.40
N SER A 464 -46.09 10.28 2.75
CA SER A 464 -46.14 11.10 3.96
C SER A 464 -45.92 10.28 5.23
N ALA A 465 -46.42 9.05 5.31
CA ALA A 465 -46.19 8.15 6.46
C ALA A 465 -44.73 7.70 6.54
N VAL A 466 -44.10 7.35 5.40
CA VAL A 466 -42.68 7.03 5.33
C VAL A 466 -41.83 8.23 5.75
N LEU A 467 -42.15 9.43 5.26
CA LEU A 467 -41.42 10.65 5.64
C LEU A 467 -41.47 10.91 7.14
N THR A 468 -42.65 10.73 7.78
CA THR A 468 -42.76 10.85 9.24
C THR A 468 -41.88 9.85 9.95
N HIS A 469 -41.78 8.61 9.45
CA HIS A 469 -40.89 7.60 9.98
C HIS A 469 -39.41 8.00 9.83
N LEU A 470 -38.99 8.49 8.64
CA LEU A 470 -37.63 8.94 8.39
C LEU A 470 -37.24 10.11 9.31
N ARG A 471 -38.16 11.05 9.55
CA ARG A 471 -37.96 12.15 10.53
C ARG A 471 -37.73 11.62 11.95
N GLY A 472 -38.42 10.53 12.32
CA GLY A 472 -38.18 9.87 13.62
C GLY A 472 -36.81 9.20 13.77
N LEU A 473 -36.15 8.84 12.65
CA LEU A 473 -34.80 8.26 12.63
C LEU A 473 -33.71 9.34 12.68
N CYS A 474 -34.01 10.58 12.32
CA CYS A 474 -33.10 11.71 12.32
C CYS A 474 -33.77 12.87 13.05
N PRO A 475 -33.51 13.04 14.37
CA PRO A 475 -34.19 14.03 15.21
C PRO A 475 -33.81 15.48 14.92
N ASP A 476 -32.70 15.72 14.24
CA ASP A 476 -32.25 17.04 13.84
C ASP A 476 -33.03 17.52 12.60
N ASP A 477 -33.33 18.80 12.51
CA ASP A 477 -34.02 19.41 11.36
C ASP A 477 -33.05 19.61 10.18
N LEU A 478 -32.47 18.48 9.73
CA LEU A 478 -31.48 18.46 8.65
C LEU A 478 -32.16 18.33 7.28
N PRO A 479 -31.52 18.81 6.21
CA PRO A 479 -31.90 18.47 4.84
C PRO A 479 -31.72 16.98 4.58
N PHE A 480 -32.63 16.38 3.80
CA PHE A 480 -32.61 14.97 3.45
C PHE A 480 -32.30 14.76 1.98
N ILE A 481 -31.47 13.75 1.72
CA ILE A 481 -31.39 13.10 0.39
C ILE A 481 -32.01 11.70 0.54
N VAL A 482 -33.08 11.44 -0.19
CA VAL A 482 -33.83 10.19 -0.10
C VAL A 482 -33.79 9.48 -1.44
N TYR A 483 -33.24 8.29 -1.47
CA TYR A 483 -33.26 7.38 -2.60
C TYR A 483 -34.45 6.43 -2.52
N GLY A 484 -35.17 6.24 -3.60
CA GLY A 484 -36.30 5.33 -3.67
C GLY A 484 -36.83 5.16 -5.09
N GLU A 485 -37.78 4.27 -5.28
CA GLU A 485 -38.35 3.95 -6.60
C GLU A 485 -39.22 5.11 -7.14
N THR A 486 -40.03 5.72 -6.27
CA THR A 486 -40.87 6.88 -6.62
C THR A 486 -41.24 7.69 -5.38
N SER A 487 -41.66 8.95 -5.57
CA SER A 487 -42.22 9.78 -4.52
C SER A 487 -43.70 10.12 -4.81
N ARG A 488 -44.55 9.95 -3.81
CA ARG A 488 -45.94 10.44 -3.81
C ARG A 488 -46.09 11.82 -3.16
N ILE A 489 -44.97 12.39 -2.71
CA ILE A 489 -44.90 13.76 -2.16
C ILE A 489 -44.59 14.70 -3.33
N GLY A 490 -45.42 15.70 -3.52
CA GLY A 490 -45.23 16.69 -4.60
C GLY A 490 -43.96 17.55 -4.40
N PRO A 491 -43.40 18.09 -5.51
CA PRO A 491 -42.16 18.85 -5.49
C PRO A 491 -42.18 20.07 -4.53
N ALA A 492 -43.30 20.79 -4.45
CA ALA A 492 -43.46 21.94 -3.57
C ALA A 492 -43.31 21.56 -2.09
N ARG A 493 -43.85 20.42 -1.67
CA ARG A 493 -43.73 19.93 -0.31
C ARG A 493 -42.30 19.38 -0.02
N LEU A 494 -41.70 18.68 -0.96
CA LEU A 494 -40.34 18.23 -0.85
C LEU A 494 -39.38 19.41 -0.63
N ALA A 495 -39.55 20.48 -1.41
CA ALA A 495 -38.77 21.69 -1.28
C ALA A 495 -39.01 22.40 0.07
N ALA A 496 -40.27 22.51 0.52
CA ALA A 496 -40.62 23.11 1.79
C ALA A 496 -40.03 22.37 3.02
N GLU A 497 -39.82 21.04 2.90
CA GLU A 497 -39.26 20.19 3.92
C GLU A 497 -37.76 19.92 3.75
N ASN A 498 -37.07 20.65 2.86
CA ASN A 498 -35.63 20.48 2.53
C ASN A 498 -35.28 19.06 2.12
N ILE A 499 -36.08 18.41 1.29
CA ILE A 499 -35.91 17.04 0.82
C ILE A 499 -35.55 17.04 -0.65
N ARG A 500 -34.45 16.41 -1.00
CA ARG A 500 -34.08 16.05 -2.37
C ARG A 500 -34.36 14.57 -2.58
N PHE A 501 -35.39 14.25 -3.37
CA PHE A 501 -35.68 12.88 -3.76
C PHE A 501 -34.87 12.51 -5.00
N LYS A 502 -34.23 11.31 -4.98
CA LYS A 502 -33.50 10.72 -6.08
C LYS A 502 -34.09 9.36 -6.41
N GLN A 503 -34.44 9.18 -7.68
CA GLN A 503 -35.12 7.99 -8.15
C GLN A 503 -34.16 6.86 -8.50
N ILE A 504 -34.41 5.65 -7.97
CA ILE A 504 -33.68 4.43 -8.34
C ILE A 504 -34.44 3.79 -9.53
N PRO A 505 -33.72 3.31 -10.58
CA PRO A 505 -32.28 3.32 -10.77
C PRO A 505 -31.72 4.61 -11.41
N TYR A 506 -32.56 5.49 -11.92
CA TYR A 506 -32.17 6.58 -12.83
C TYR A 506 -31.21 7.61 -12.23
N ASP A 507 -31.32 7.93 -10.95
CA ASP A 507 -30.44 8.88 -10.25
C ASP A 507 -29.27 8.21 -9.55
N VAL A 508 -29.20 6.89 -9.57
CA VAL A 508 -28.05 6.07 -9.15
C VAL A 508 -27.26 5.73 -10.42
N SER A 509 -26.93 6.74 -11.21
CA SER A 509 -26.10 6.53 -12.39
C SER A 509 -24.65 6.38 -11.98
N MET A 510 -23.96 5.49 -12.68
CA MET A 510 -22.51 5.36 -12.65
C MET A 510 -21.87 6.73 -12.98
N ARG A 511 -21.30 7.39 -11.99
CA ARG A 511 -20.48 8.59 -12.14
C ARG A 511 -19.08 8.33 -11.64
#